data_f34e5b8010844ad374d11d245834d600
#
_entry.id   f34e5b8010844ad374d11d245834d600
#
_cell.length_a   1.000
_cell.length_b   1.000
_cell.length_c   1.000
_cell.angle_alpha   90.00
_cell.angle_beta   90.00
_cell.angle_gamma   90.00
#
_symmetry.space_group_name_H-M   'P 1'
#
loop_
_entity.id
_entity.type
_entity.pdbx_description
1 polymer ?
#
loop_
_entity_poly.entity_id
_entity_poly.type
_entity_poly.pdbx_seq_one_letter_code
_entity_poly.pdbx_strand_id
1 'polypeptide(L)' 'MALKTVTGVAECPDCFAEIELTNVMQNEITQCPDCGADLEVISIDPLELALAPEEEEDWGE' A
#
# COMPACT_ATOMS: atom_id res chain seq x y z
N MET A 1 -5.38 20.82 9.39
CA MET A 1 -5.54 20.05 8.58
C MET A 1 -5.66 18.71 8.98
N ALA A 2 -6.49 18.04 8.67
CA ALA A 2 -6.75 16.75 9.12
C ALA A 2 -6.24 15.77 8.17
N LEU A 3 -5.51 14.83 8.59
CA LEU A 3 -5.10 13.77 7.75
C LEU A 3 -6.12 12.69 7.82
N LYS A 4 -6.55 12.18 6.69
CA LYS A 4 -7.55 11.19 6.69
C LYS A 4 -6.93 9.83 6.67
N THR A 5 -7.18 9.02 7.62
CA THR A 5 -6.66 7.66 7.68
C THR A 5 -7.83 6.70 7.82
N VAL A 6 -7.63 5.46 7.44
CA VAL A 6 -8.66 4.45 7.56
C VAL A 6 -8.06 3.16 8.05
N THR A 7 -8.87 2.33 8.60
CA THR A 7 -8.48 1.01 9.07
C THR A 7 -9.38 0.02 8.36
N GLY A 8 -8.81 -1.00 7.79
CA GLY A 8 -9.61 -2.00 7.11
C GLY A 8 -8.75 -3.08 6.52
N VAL A 9 -9.32 -3.85 5.63
CA VAL A 9 -8.63 -4.95 5.02
C VAL A 9 -8.61 -4.74 3.53
N ALA A 10 -7.48 -4.95 2.89
CA ALA A 10 -7.38 -4.85 1.45
C ALA A 10 -6.68 -6.08 0.93
N GLU A 11 -6.75 -6.30 -0.38
CA GLU A 11 -6.19 -7.46 -0.93
C GLU A 11 -4.88 -7.16 -1.61
N CYS A 12 -3.89 -7.95 -1.46
CA CYS A 12 -2.62 -7.77 -2.12
C CYS A 12 -2.82 -8.01 -3.60
N PRO A 13 -2.40 -7.11 -4.47
CA PRO A 13 -2.58 -7.33 -5.89
C PRO A 13 -1.64 -8.37 -6.47
N ASP A 14 -0.66 -8.81 -5.72
CA ASP A 14 0.25 -9.79 -6.19
C ASP A 14 -0.11 -11.20 -5.75
N CYS A 15 -0.36 -11.43 -4.50
CA CYS A 15 -0.68 -12.76 -4.01
C CYS A 15 -2.12 -12.90 -3.59
N PHE A 16 -2.87 -11.82 -3.64
CA PHE A 16 -4.27 -11.83 -3.29
C PHE A 16 -4.52 -12.20 -1.83
N ALA A 17 -3.57 -12.01 -0.97
CA ALA A 17 -3.79 -12.30 0.45
C ALA A 17 -4.46 -11.11 1.08
N GLU A 18 -5.23 -11.32 2.11
CA GLU A 18 -5.88 -10.26 2.79
C GLU A 18 -4.90 -9.57 3.72
N ILE A 19 -4.80 -8.28 3.67
CA ILE A 19 -3.88 -7.52 4.49
C ILE A 19 -4.66 -6.59 5.35
N GLU A 20 -4.43 -6.66 6.65
CA GLU A 20 -5.12 -5.81 7.56
C GLU A 20 -4.33 -4.55 7.72
N LEU A 21 -4.90 -3.42 7.50
CA LEU A 21 -4.24 -2.14 7.59
C LEU A 21 -4.88 -1.29 8.65
N THR A 22 -4.07 -0.58 9.40
CA THR A 22 -4.57 0.24 10.49
C THR A 22 -4.02 1.63 10.35
N ASN A 23 -4.89 2.61 10.37
CA ASN A 23 -4.50 4.01 10.32
C ASN A 23 -3.58 4.30 9.13
N VAL A 24 -3.97 3.86 7.96
CA VAL A 24 -3.19 4.14 6.77
C VAL A 24 -3.77 5.30 6.03
N MET A 25 -2.98 6.02 5.29
CA MET A 25 -3.47 7.11 4.51
C MET A 25 -3.15 6.91 3.08
N GLN A 26 -3.71 7.75 2.23
CA GLN A 26 -3.53 7.63 0.82
C GLN A 26 -2.07 7.92 0.50
N ASN A 27 -1.52 7.21 -0.43
CA ASN A 27 -0.16 7.34 -0.86
C ASN A 27 0.84 6.78 0.16
N GLU A 28 0.38 6.01 1.10
CA GLU A 28 1.26 5.42 2.07
C GLU A 28 1.82 4.11 1.53
N ILE A 29 3.04 3.77 1.82
CA ILE A 29 3.62 2.53 1.35
C ILE A 29 3.57 1.50 2.47
N THR A 30 3.12 0.32 2.15
CA THR A 30 3.05 -0.75 3.11
C THR A 30 3.63 -1.98 2.45
N GLN A 31 3.76 -3.06 3.16
CA GLN A 31 4.33 -4.25 2.63
C GLN A 31 3.46 -5.44 2.90
N CYS A 32 3.30 -6.30 1.97
CA CYS A 32 2.48 -7.48 2.15
C CYS A 32 3.19 -8.45 3.08
N PRO A 33 2.56 -8.89 4.14
CA PRO A 33 3.22 -9.80 5.05
C PRO A 33 3.31 -11.22 4.49
N ASP A 34 2.61 -11.47 3.40
CA ASP A 34 2.60 -12.80 2.87
C ASP A 34 3.61 -12.96 1.75
N CYS A 35 3.62 -12.15 0.77
CA CYS A 35 4.56 -12.26 -0.31
C CYS A 35 5.69 -11.25 -0.21
N GLY A 36 5.59 -10.31 0.65
CA GLY A 36 6.64 -9.34 0.85
C GLY A 36 6.71 -8.24 -0.19
N ALA A 37 5.70 -8.08 -1.01
CA ALA A 37 5.72 -7.07 -2.04
C ALA A 37 5.45 -5.71 -1.45
N ASP A 38 6.07 -4.68 -2.00
CA ASP A 38 5.81 -3.34 -1.54
C ASP A 38 4.53 -2.87 -2.20
N LEU A 39 3.64 -2.32 -1.43
CA LEU A 39 2.36 -1.90 -1.91
C LEU A 39 2.13 -0.44 -1.57
N GLU A 40 1.32 0.19 -2.38
CA GLU A 40 1.00 1.59 -2.15
C GLU A 40 -0.48 1.72 -1.96
N VAL A 41 -0.90 2.51 -0.99
CA VAL A 41 -2.32 2.73 -0.74
C VAL A 41 -2.76 3.77 -1.76
N ILE A 42 -3.46 3.34 -2.79
CA ILE A 42 -3.88 4.25 -3.84
C ILE A 42 -5.19 4.91 -3.52
N SER A 43 -5.94 4.34 -2.61
CA SER A 43 -7.22 4.92 -2.25
C SER A 43 -7.58 4.47 -0.85
N ILE A 44 -8.27 5.29 -0.10
CA ILE A 44 -8.67 4.89 1.23
C ILE A 44 -10.18 4.84 1.36
N ASP A 45 -10.90 5.21 0.34
CA ASP A 45 -12.35 5.18 0.44
C ASP A 45 -12.90 4.96 -0.95
N PRO A 46 -12.92 3.73 -1.38
CA PRO A 46 -12.61 2.51 -0.67
C PRO A 46 -11.12 2.25 -0.54
N LEU A 47 -10.75 1.43 0.38
CA LEU A 47 -9.35 1.15 0.63
C LEU A 47 -8.82 0.22 -0.45
N GLU A 48 -7.86 0.65 -1.18
CA GLU A 48 -7.30 -0.14 -2.26
C GLU A 48 -5.80 -0.05 -2.28
N LEU A 49 -5.16 -1.12 -2.68
CA LEU A 49 -3.72 -1.20 -2.75
C LEU A 49 -3.28 -1.53 -4.15
N ALA A 50 -2.09 -1.10 -4.50
CA ALA A 50 -1.50 -1.45 -5.78
C ALA A 50 -0.03 -1.70 -5.55
N LEU A 51 0.65 -2.31 -6.50
CA LEU A 51 2.07 -2.55 -6.35
C LEU A 51 2.79 -1.21 -6.39
N ALA A 52 3.63 -0.99 -5.42
CA ALA A 52 4.37 0.26 -5.36
C ALA A 52 5.42 0.32 -6.46
N PRO A 53 5.68 1.46 -6.97
CA PRO A 53 6.65 1.55 -8.03
C PRO A 53 8.03 1.28 -7.51
N GLU A 54 8.86 0.62 -8.27
CA GLU A 54 10.08 0.27 -7.80
C GLU A 54 10.95 1.35 -7.94
N GLU A 55 11.48 1.96 -7.14
CA GLU A 55 12.24 2.99 -7.17
C GLU A 55 13.49 2.78 -7.69
N GLU A 56 13.88 2.82 -8.64
CA GLU A 56 15.03 2.55 -9.17
C GLU A 56 16.01 3.39 -8.88
N GLU A 57 16.27 3.99 -8.32
CA GLU A 57 17.25 4.78 -7.99
C GLU A 57 18.25 4.87 -8.85
N ASP A 58 18.43 4.93 -9.80
CA ASP A 58 19.27 4.93 -10.64
C ASP A 58 20.00 6.04 -10.74
N TRP A 59 20.44 6.57 -10.30
CA TRP A 59 21.09 7.58 -10.33
C TRP A 59 22.23 7.44 -10.95
N GLY A 60 22.31 7.46 -11.60
CA GLY A 60 23.18 7.48 -12.20
C GLY A 60 23.51 8.01 -12.93
N GLU A 61 23.53 8.02 -13.17
CA GLU A 61 23.80 8.20 -13.60
C GLU A 61 23.95 8.39 -13.89
#